data_2cb2858f0e0581a24425a561b6a8ed2b
#
_entry.id   2cb2858f0e0581a24425a561b6a8ed2b
#
_cell.length_a   1.000
_cell.length_b   1.000
_cell.length_c   1.000
_cell.angle_alpha   90.00
_cell.angle_beta   90.00
_cell.angle_gamma   90.00
#
_symmetry.space_group_name_H-M   'P 1'
#
loop_
_entity.id
_entity.type
_entity.pdbx_description
1 polymer ?
#
loop_
_entity_poly.entity_id
_entity_poly.type
_entity_poly.pdbx_seq_one_letter_code
_entity_poly.pdbx_strand_id
1 'polypeptide(L)'
;MKLHSKGKLKTLAALAILSVALGMGANTVVAADMSHGADNFYKSDKVKTETVKFKNIYGMEVTGTLFTPRNMEAGKKYDALIVGHPFAAVRQQAANLYATKMAEAGFVALSFDQSFWGESAGTPRGAVLPDVYAENFSAAVDFLGTRAFVDREKIGVIGICGSGGFAIAATKMDP
;
A
#
# COMPACT_ATOMS: atom_id res chain seq x y z
N MET A 1 -65.52 -22.24 -36.65
CA MET A 1 -65.14 -22.50 -35.25
C MET A 1 -63.68 -22.12 -35.07
N LYS A 2 -63.39 -20.87 -34.62
CA LYS A 2 -62.02 -20.36 -34.50
C LYS A 2 -61.61 -20.27 -33.01
N LEU A 3 -60.45 -20.85 -32.73
CA LEU A 3 -59.90 -21.01 -31.41
C LEU A 3 -59.52 -19.71 -30.73
N HIS A 4 -59.97 -19.54 -29.51
CA HIS A 4 -59.42 -18.60 -28.53
C HIS A 4 -58.35 -19.31 -27.69
N SER A 5 -57.10 -19.30 -28.14
CA SER A 5 -55.99 -19.97 -27.41
C SER A 5 -54.71 -19.12 -27.24
N LYS A 6 -54.69 -17.85 -27.67
CA LYS A 6 -53.47 -17.06 -27.59
C LYS A 6 -53.29 -16.22 -26.32
N GLY A 7 -54.34 -16.09 -25.49
CA GLY A 7 -54.29 -15.27 -24.26
C GLY A 7 -53.65 -15.94 -23.06
N LYS A 8 -53.89 -17.23 -22.91
CA LYS A 8 -53.44 -18.00 -21.70
C LYS A 8 -51.95 -18.31 -21.66
N LEU A 9 -51.30 -18.39 -22.86
CA LEU A 9 -49.87 -18.68 -22.94
C LEU A 9 -49.00 -17.49 -22.53
N LYS A 10 -49.47 -16.26 -22.88
CA LYS A 10 -48.75 -15.03 -22.51
C LYS A 10 -48.80 -14.74 -21.00
N THR A 11 -49.94 -15.04 -20.37
CA THR A 11 -50.09 -14.83 -18.91
C THR A 11 -49.28 -15.82 -18.09
N LEU A 12 -49.16 -17.06 -18.54
CA LEU A 12 -48.30 -18.08 -17.88
C LEU A 12 -46.80 -17.77 -18.01
N ALA A 13 -46.38 -17.25 -19.16
CA ALA A 13 -45.00 -16.85 -19.35
C ALA A 13 -44.63 -15.62 -18.47
N ALA A 14 -45.54 -14.66 -18.32
CA ALA A 14 -45.32 -13.49 -17.47
C ALA A 14 -45.25 -13.85 -15.96
N LEU A 15 -46.05 -14.80 -15.51
CA LEU A 15 -46.02 -15.30 -14.12
C LEU A 15 -44.73 -16.13 -13.84
N ALA A 16 -44.25 -16.90 -14.81
CA ALA A 16 -43.03 -17.65 -14.67
C ALA A 16 -41.78 -16.74 -14.60
N ILE A 17 -41.75 -15.64 -15.37
CA ILE A 17 -40.66 -14.67 -15.32
C ILE A 17 -40.68 -13.87 -14.02
N LEU A 18 -41.87 -13.56 -13.47
CA LEU A 18 -41.99 -12.84 -12.19
C LEU A 18 -41.54 -13.69 -11.01
N SER A 19 -41.82 -15.00 -11.04
CA SER A 19 -41.40 -15.93 -9.95
C SER A 19 -39.88 -16.18 -9.96
N VAL A 20 -39.21 -16.12 -11.14
CA VAL A 20 -37.76 -16.22 -11.22
C VAL A 20 -37.09 -14.92 -10.75
N ALA A 21 -37.69 -13.75 -11.02
CA ALA A 21 -37.15 -12.46 -10.54
C ALA A 21 -37.30 -12.27 -9.02
N LEU A 22 -38.33 -12.85 -8.40
CA LEU A 22 -38.52 -12.82 -6.94
C LEU A 22 -37.70 -13.87 -6.17
N GLY A 23 -37.19 -14.90 -6.86
CA GLY A 23 -36.35 -15.94 -6.26
C GLY A 23 -34.83 -15.62 -6.33
N MET A 24 -34.43 -14.62 -7.10
CA MET A 24 -33.09 -14.06 -7.06
C MET A 24 -33.01 -12.95 -6.00
N GLY A 25 -33.35 -13.27 -4.78
CA GLY A 25 -32.83 -12.50 -3.65
C GLY A 25 -31.31 -12.53 -3.81
N ALA A 26 -30.70 -11.38 -4.12
CA ALA A 26 -29.27 -11.24 -4.05
C ALA A 26 -28.86 -11.58 -2.61
N ASN A 27 -28.54 -12.84 -2.35
CA ASN A 27 -27.76 -13.19 -1.18
C ASN A 27 -26.43 -12.48 -1.40
N THR A 28 -26.37 -11.22 -0.99
CA THR A 28 -25.10 -10.57 -0.73
C THR A 28 -24.46 -11.42 0.37
N VAL A 29 -23.60 -12.34 -0.06
CA VAL A 29 -22.68 -12.99 0.87
C VAL A 29 -21.82 -11.85 1.39
N VAL A 30 -22.20 -11.27 2.51
CA VAL A 30 -21.31 -10.39 3.27
C VAL A 30 -20.17 -11.31 3.70
N ALA A 31 -19.05 -11.18 3.05
CA ALA A 31 -17.83 -11.88 3.47
C ALA A 31 -17.64 -11.55 4.95
N ALA A 32 -17.52 -12.58 5.78
CA ALA A 32 -17.20 -12.38 7.18
C ALA A 32 -15.93 -11.55 7.27
N ASP A 33 -15.93 -10.53 8.12
CA ASP A 33 -14.71 -9.75 8.38
C ASP A 33 -13.71 -10.65 9.10
N MET A 34 -12.75 -11.16 8.33
CA MET A 34 -11.66 -12.00 8.82
C MET A 34 -10.45 -11.17 9.27
N SER A 35 -10.58 -9.85 9.28
CA SER A 35 -9.47 -8.95 9.62
C SER A 35 -9.10 -9.00 11.11
N HIS A 36 -10.01 -9.45 11.97
CA HIS A 36 -9.88 -9.35 13.43
C HIS A 36 -9.49 -7.94 13.89
N GLY A 37 -9.99 -6.92 13.19
CA GLY A 37 -9.68 -5.52 13.43
C GLY A 37 -8.38 -5.03 12.77
N ALA A 38 -7.70 -5.85 11.97
CA ALA A 38 -6.58 -5.41 11.15
C ALA A 38 -7.11 -4.64 9.93
N ASP A 39 -6.52 -3.49 9.66
CA ASP A 39 -6.86 -2.66 8.51
C ASP A 39 -5.59 -2.12 7.84
N ASN A 40 -5.19 -2.74 6.72
CA ASN A 40 -4.04 -2.29 5.93
C ASN A 40 -4.23 -0.90 5.31
N PHE A 41 -5.48 -0.44 5.21
CA PHE A 41 -5.82 0.87 4.65
C PHE A 41 -6.14 1.91 5.73
N TYR A 42 -5.80 1.61 6.96
CA TYR A 42 -5.96 2.50 8.10
C TYR A 42 -5.34 3.88 7.83
N LYS A 43 -6.09 4.92 8.16
CA LYS A 43 -5.66 6.32 8.11
C LYS A 43 -5.75 6.94 9.50
N SER A 44 -4.87 7.88 9.78
CA SER A 44 -4.83 8.56 11.07
C SER A 44 -4.98 10.06 10.91
N ASP A 45 -5.86 10.66 11.69
CA ASP A 45 -5.98 12.13 11.75
C ASP A 45 -4.78 12.81 12.40
N LYS A 46 -3.92 12.06 13.10
CA LYS A 46 -2.70 12.54 13.74
C LYS A 46 -1.50 12.60 12.79
N VAL A 47 -1.64 12.03 11.58
CA VAL A 47 -0.55 11.88 10.62
C VAL A 47 -0.88 12.65 9.33
N LYS A 48 0.12 13.38 8.83
CA LYS A 48 0.11 13.95 7.47
C LYS A 48 0.81 13.00 6.54
N THR A 49 0.26 12.77 5.36
CA THR A 49 0.86 11.94 4.30
C THR A 49 1.14 12.77 3.05
N GLU A 50 2.24 12.46 2.38
CA GLU A 50 2.65 13.09 1.13
C GLU A 50 3.23 12.03 0.20
N THR A 51 2.79 12.00 -1.06
CA THR A 51 3.46 11.17 -2.08
C THR A 51 4.76 11.83 -2.49
N VAL A 52 5.84 11.08 -2.43
CA VAL A 52 7.19 11.56 -2.74
C VAL A 52 7.84 10.69 -3.78
N LYS A 53 8.83 11.26 -4.47
CA LYS A 53 9.61 10.57 -5.49
C LYS A 53 11.09 10.88 -5.28
N PHE A 54 11.92 9.87 -5.45
CA PHE A 54 13.37 9.99 -5.40
C PHE A 54 14.00 9.00 -6.39
N LYS A 55 15.27 9.13 -6.64
CA LYS A 55 15.98 8.24 -7.58
C LYS A 55 17.00 7.41 -6.83
N ASN A 56 17.12 6.15 -7.22
CA ASN A 56 18.24 5.30 -6.84
C ASN A 56 19.48 5.58 -7.73
N ILE A 57 20.62 4.97 -7.42
CA ILE A 57 21.87 5.18 -8.18
C ILE A 57 21.75 4.74 -9.64
N TYR A 58 20.81 3.84 -9.96
CA TYR A 58 20.54 3.41 -11.34
C TYR A 58 19.67 4.42 -12.11
N GLY A 59 19.33 5.57 -11.50
CA GLY A 59 18.48 6.60 -12.09
C GLY A 59 17.00 6.22 -12.14
N MET A 60 16.59 5.10 -11.54
CA MET A 60 15.20 4.66 -11.51
C MET A 60 14.42 5.49 -10.49
N GLU A 61 13.27 6.00 -10.91
CA GLU A 61 12.35 6.71 -10.00
C GLU A 61 11.66 5.73 -9.05
N VAL A 62 11.82 5.97 -7.75
CA VAL A 62 11.15 5.26 -6.67
C VAL A 62 10.04 6.15 -6.13
N THR A 63 8.83 5.62 -6.07
CA THR A 63 7.67 6.33 -5.53
C THR A 63 7.39 5.85 -4.11
N GLY A 64 7.25 6.79 -3.18
CA GLY A 64 6.99 6.54 -1.77
C GLY A 64 5.85 7.37 -1.21
N THR A 65 5.51 7.07 0.04
CA THR A 65 4.63 7.89 0.86
C THR A 65 5.39 8.28 2.12
N LEU A 66 5.53 9.58 2.32
CA LEU A 66 6.11 10.16 3.52
C LEU A 66 5.00 10.41 4.55
N PHE A 67 5.22 9.97 5.76
CA PHE A 67 4.32 10.11 6.92
C PHE A 67 4.99 10.98 7.97
N THR A 68 4.32 12.04 8.38
CA THR A 68 4.82 12.95 9.42
C THR A 68 3.77 13.16 10.49
N PRO A 69 4.14 13.18 11.78
CA PRO A 69 3.24 13.61 12.85
C PRO A 69 2.71 15.02 12.56
N ARG A 70 1.42 15.27 12.80
CA ARG A 70 0.86 16.62 12.59
C ARG A 70 1.32 17.64 13.63
N ASN A 71 1.76 17.18 14.79
CA ASN A 71 2.21 18.01 15.91
C ASN A 71 3.73 18.25 15.93
N MET A 72 4.38 18.20 14.77
CA MET A 72 5.81 18.46 14.68
C MET A 72 6.15 19.91 15.09
N GLU A 73 7.17 20.05 15.92
CA GLU A 73 7.69 21.33 16.38
C GLU A 73 8.67 21.92 15.35
N ALA A 74 8.53 23.21 15.05
CA ALA A 74 9.43 23.87 14.12
C ALA A 74 10.89 23.84 14.64
N GLY A 75 11.83 23.50 13.77
CA GLY A 75 13.25 23.44 14.08
C GLY A 75 13.72 22.20 14.83
N LYS A 76 12.81 21.34 15.28
CA LYS A 76 13.15 20.05 15.90
C LYS A 76 13.44 19.01 14.82
N LYS A 77 14.42 18.15 15.09
CA LYS A 77 14.71 16.97 14.28
C LYS A 77 14.05 15.73 14.90
N TYR A 78 13.61 14.83 14.04
CA TYR A 78 12.88 13.61 14.40
C TYR A 78 13.64 12.38 13.92
N ASP A 79 13.61 11.34 14.71
CA ASP A 79 14.05 10.00 14.31
C ASP A 79 13.16 9.52 13.15
N ALA A 80 13.74 8.81 12.18
CA ALA A 80 13.00 8.39 11.00
C ALA A 80 13.06 6.88 10.77
N LEU A 81 12.03 6.34 10.12
CA LEU A 81 11.91 4.93 9.80
C LEU A 81 11.55 4.74 8.32
N ILE A 82 12.26 3.84 7.67
CA ILE A 82 11.93 3.37 6.33
C ILE A 82 11.17 2.05 6.46
N VAL A 83 10.06 1.90 5.74
CA VAL A 83 9.22 0.71 5.80
C VAL A 83 9.14 0.06 4.43
N GLY A 84 9.76 -1.10 4.28
CA GLY A 84 9.69 -1.92 3.07
C GLY A 84 8.51 -2.89 3.11
N HIS A 85 7.79 -2.99 1.99
CA HIS A 85 6.62 -3.85 1.84
C HIS A 85 6.98 -5.34 1.68
N PRO A 86 6.06 -6.29 1.94
CA PRO A 86 6.25 -7.71 1.67
C PRO A 86 6.58 -7.96 0.20
N PHE A 87 7.25 -9.07 -0.09
CA PHE A 87 7.52 -9.50 -1.46
C PHE A 87 6.23 -9.59 -2.28
N ALA A 88 6.25 -9.16 -3.54
CA ALA A 88 5.11 -9.11 -4.44
C ALA A 88 3.91 -8.25 -3.97
N ALA A 89 4.11 -7.40 -2.97
CA ALA A 89 3.13 -6.42 -2.50
C ALA A 89 3.44 -5.01 -3.03
N VAL A 90 2.68 -4.04 -2.57
CA VAL A 90 2.89 -2.61 -2.82
C VAL A 90 2.78 -1.85 -1.50
N ARG A 91 3.33 -0.62 -1.46
CA ARG A 91 3.39 0.20 -0.24
C ARG A 91 2.03 0.49 0.38
N GLN A 92 0.96 0.61 -0.44
CA GLN A 92 -0.39 0.95 0.02
C GLN A 92 -1.03 -0.11 0.92
N GLN A 93 -0.43 -1.26 1.03
CA GLN A 93 -0.87 -2.37 1.90
C GLN A 93 -0.19 -2.27 3.28
N ALA A 94 0.42 -3.36 3.75
CA ALA A 94 1.01 -3.44 5.08
C ALA A 94 2.02 -2.32 5.38
N ALA A 95 2.85 -1.92 4.40
CA ALA A 95 3.90 -0.92 4.65
C ALA A 95 3.32 0.44 5.07
N ASN A 96 2.25 0.90 4.42
CA ASN A 96 1.57 2.15 4.82
C ASN A 96 0.95 2.05 6.21
N LEU A 97 0.40 0.90 6.59
CA LEU A 97 -0.13 0.69 7.95
C LEU A 97 0.97 0.83 9.00
N TYR A 98 2.11 0.14 8.82
CA TYR A 98 3.24 0.25 9.75
C TYR A 98 3.79 1.68 9.80
N ALA A 99 3.98 2.32 8.63
CA ALA A 99 4.46 3.71 8.58
C ALA A 99 3.49 4.69 9.29
N THR A 100 2.18 4.50 9.13
CA THR A 100 1.18 5.30 9.85
C THR A 100 1.31 5.12 11.35
N LYS A 101 1.43 3.86 11.83
CA LYS A 101 1.57 3.58 13.28
C LYS A 101 2.86 4.13 13.85
N MET A 102 3.96 4.09 13.12
CA MET A 102 5.22 4.70 13.54
C MET A 102 5.12 6.23 13.59
N ALA A 103 4.43 6.85 12.64
CA ALA A 103 4.21 8.29 12.67
C ALA A 103 3.27 8.72 13.81
N GLU A 104 2.28 7.93 14.18
CA GLU A 104 1.48 8.12 15.41
C GLU A 104 2.35 8.08 16.69
N ALA A 105 3.40 7.26 16.67
CA ALA A 105 4.36 7.14 17.76
C ALA A 105 5.43 8.26 17.79
N GLY A 106 5.39 9.19 16.81
CA GLY A 106 6.25 10.37 16.77
C GLY A 106 7.45 10.28 15.83
N PHE A 107 7.61 9.20 15.07
CA PHE A 107 8.65 9.09 14.05
C PHE A 107 8.23 9.80 12.75
N VAL A 108 9.21 10.20 11.96
CA VAL A 108 9.00 10.40 10.52
C VAL A 108 9.09 9.04 9.86
N ALA A 109 8.13 8.66 9.01
CA ALA A 109 8.19 7.37 8.35
C ALA A 109 8.06 7.52 6.82
N LEU A 110 8.75 6.64 6.09
CA LEU A 110 8.70 6.56 4.64
C LEU A 110 8.42 5.12 4.23
N SER A 111 7.33 4.86 3.55
CA SER A 111 7.12 3.63 2.81
C SER A 111 7.37 3.89 1.32
N PHE A 112 7.79 2.89 0.57
CA PHE A 112 8.00 3.04 -0.87
C PHE A 112 7.69 1.73 -1.61
N ASP A 113 7.40 1.84 -2.91
CA ASP A 113 7.33 0.69 -3.79
C ASP A 113 8.74 0.34 -4.27
N GLN A 114 9.10 -0.93 -4.25
CA GLN A 114 10.33 -1.40 -4.87
C GLN A 114 10.32 -1.12 -6.38
N SER A 115 11.47 -0.88 -6.98
CA SER A 115 11.60 -0.78 -8.43
C SER A 115 10.92 -1.97 -9.12
N PHE A 116 10.29 -1.75 -10.26
CA PHE A 116 9.49 -2.71 -11.03
C PHE A 116 8.09 -3.01 -10.44
N TRP A 117 7.73 -2.44 -9.26
CA TRP A 117 6.45 -2.68 -8.57
C TRP A 117 5.70 -1.38 -8.34
N GLY A 118 4.39 -1.50 -8.08
CA GLY A 118 3.51 -0.38 -7.74
C GLY A 118 3.66 0.81 -8.70
N GLU A 119 3.93 1.98 -8.14
CA GLU A 119 4.12 3.23 -8.88
C GLU A 119 5.60 3.56 -9.15
N SER A 120 6.54 2.74 -8.68
CA SER A 120 7.97 2.91 -8.97
C SER A 120 8.31 2.48 -10.40
N ALA A 121 9.38 3.08 -10.95
CA ALA A 121 9.86 2.78 -12.29
C ALA A 121 10.42 1.35 -12.42
N GLY A 122 10.57 0.90 -13.64
CA GLY A 122 11.21 -0.36 -14.01
C GLY A 122 10.41 -1.20 -15.00
N THR A 123 11.11 -1.78 -15.94
CA THR A 123 10.57 -2.68 -17.00
C THR A 123 11.51 -3.86 -17.16
N PRO A 124 10.99 -5.10 -17.25
CA PRO A 124 9.59 -5.51 -17.17
C PRO A 124 9.00 -5.35 -15.77
N ARG A 125 7.67 -5.15 -15.66
CA ARG A 125 7.00 -5.08 -14.35
C ARG A 125 7.09 -6.41 -13.63
N GLY A 126 7.20 -6.36 -12.29
CA GLY A 126 7.30 -7.56 -11.47
C GLY A 126 8.68 -8.22 -11.48
N ALA A 127 9.69 -7.62 -12.12
CA ALA A 127 11.07 -8.09 -12.02
C ALA A 127 11.58 -8.00 -10.57
N VAL A 128 12.47 -8.91 -10.21
CA VAL A 128 13.10 -8.97 -8.89
C VAL A 128 14.61 -8.95 -9.06
N LEU A 129 15.21 -7.86 -8.66
CA LEU A 129 16.65 -7.66 -8.69
C LEU A 129 17.13 -7.29 -7.28
N PRO A 130 17.70 -8.25 -6.51
CA PRO A 130 18.06 -8.02 -5.11
C PRO A 130 18.94 -6.80 -4.87
N ASP A 131 19.92 -6.56 -5.73
CA ASP A 131 20.83 -5.41 -5.61
C ASP A 131 20.10 -4.09 -5.81
N VAL A 132 19.18 -4.01 -6.78
CA VAL A 132 18.32 -2.82 -6.99
C VAL A 132 17.40 -2.62 -5.79
N TYR A 133 16.91 -3.70 -5.20
CA TYR A 133 16.01 -3.62 -4.04
C TYR A 133 16.74 -3.17 -2.79
N ALA A 134 17.95 -3.64 -2.55
CA ALA A 134 18.81 -3.15 -1.46
C ALA A 134 19.13 -1.66 -1.67
N GLU A 135 19.53 -1.29 -2.89
CA GLU A 135 19.82 0.10 -3.25
C GLU A 135 18.61 1.04 -3.05
N ASN A 136 17.39 0.59 -3.31
CA ASN A 136 16.21 1.41 -3.03
C ASN A 136 16.07 1.78 -1.54
N PHE A 137 16.56 0.94 -0.62
CA PHE A 137 16.63 1.28 0.80
C PHE A 137 17.69 2.35 1.06
N SER A 138 18.89 2.23 0.49
CA SER A 138 19.95 3.25 0.59
C SER A 138 19.46 4.59 0.03
N ALA A 139 18.85 4.59 -1.15
CA ALA A 139 18.26 5.79 -1.74
C ALA A 139 17.14 6.41 -0.86
N ALA A 140 16.38 5.59 -0.13
CA ALA A 140 15.39 6.07 0.82
C ALA A 140 16.03 6.72 2.06
N VAL A 141 17.16 6.19 2.55
CA VAL A 141 17.97 6.83 3.61
C VAL A 141 18.46 8.19 3.15
N ASP A 142 19.06 8.27 1.96
CA ASP A 142 19.54 9.53 1.39
C ASP A 142 18.40 10.54 1.25
N PHE A 143 17.27 10.12 0.70
CA PHE A 143 16.08 10.96 0.57
C PHE A 143 15.63 11.53 1.92
N LEU A 144 15.51 10.71 2.96
CA LEU A 144 15.13 11.15 4.31
C LEU A 144 16.19 12.08 4.91
N GLY A 145 17.47 11.77 4.72
CA GLY A 145 18.59 12.58 5.20
C GLY A 145 18.64 13.99 4.62
N THR A 146 17.99 14.26 3.48
CA THR A 146 17.85 15.61 2.92
C THR A 146 16.72 16.43 3.57
N ARG A 147 15.87 15.84 4.41
CA ARG A 147 14.77 16.54 5.05
C ARG A 147 15.26 17.30 6.29
N ALA A 148 15.04 18.60 6.34
CA ALA A 148 15.52 19.46 7.44
C ALA A 148 15.02 19.02 8.82
N PHE A 149 13.87 18.34 8.87
CA PHE A 149 13.21 17.85 10.08
C PHE A 149 13.59 16.40 10.45
N VAL A 150 14.51 15.76 9.72
CA VAL A 150 14.99 14.40 10.02
C VAL A 150 16.37 14.45 10.67
N ASP A 151 16.57 13.68 11.73
CA ASP A 151 17.89 13.42 12.27
C ASP A 151 18.56 12.34 11.42
N ARG A 152 19.54 12.72 10.59
CA ARG A 152 20.21 11.82 9.67
C ARG A 152 20.93 10.66 10.37
N GLU A 153 21.39 10.89 11.60
CA GLU A 153 22.11 9.87 12.39
C GLU A 153 21.14 8.86 13.04
N LYS A 154 19.82 9.05 12.85
CA LYS A 154 18.78 8.25 13.49
C LYS A 154 17.72 7.80 12.49
N ILE A 155 18.17 7.15 11.44
CA ILE A 155 17.29 6.54 10.44
C ILE A 155 17.36 5.02 10.60
N GLY A 156 16.22 4.42 10.92
CA GLY A 156 16.07 2.98 11.03
C GLY A 156 15.24 2.37 9.90
N VAL A 157 15.20 1.05 9.83
CA VAL A 157 14.49 0.31 8.78
C VAL A 157 13.58 -0.77 9.39
N ILE A 158 12.38 -0.87 8.84
CA ILE A 158 11.43 -1.97 9.07
C ILE A 158 11.27 -2.71 7.74
N GLY A 159 11.81 -3.91 7.63
CA GLY A 159 11.61 -4.78 6.47
C GLY A 159 10.55 -5.84 6.74
N ILE A 160 9.40 -5.75 6.06
CA ILE A 160 8.32 -6.71 6.22
C ILE A 160 8.54 -7.87 5.25
N CYS A 161 8.60 -9.12 5.78
CA CYS A 161 8.78 -10.34 4.98
C CYS A 161 10.07 -10.26 4.12
N GLY A 162 9.99 -10.39 2.81
CA GLY A 162 11.14 -10.32 1.90
C GLY A 162 11.97 -9.03 1.99
N SER A 163 11.34 -7.91 2.30
CA SER A 163 12.06 -6.64 2.52
C SER A 163 13.03 -6.68 3.69
N GLY A 164 12.87 -7.60 4.66
CA GLY A 164 13.83 -7.77 5.75
C GLY A 164 15.23 -8.16 5.24
N GLY A 165 15.29 -9.06 4.25
CA GLY A 165 16.55 -9.45 3.62
C GLY A 165 17.21 -8.30 2.85
N PHE A 166 16.43 -7.54 2.09
CA PHE A 166 16.95 -6.39 1.33
C PHE A 166 17.40 -5.25 2.24
N ALA A 167 16.68 -4.99 3.33
CA ALA A 167 17.07 -4.02 4.34
C ALA A 167 18.43 -4.38 4.98
N ILE A 168 18.63 -5.65 5.37
CA ILE A 168 19.91 -6.12 5.89
C ILE A 168 21.03 -6.02 4.85
N ALA A 169 20.73 -6.32 3.56
CA ALA A 169 21.71 -6.16 2.51
C ALA A 169 22.12 -4.68 2.33
N ALA A 170 21.18 -3.75 2.38
CA ALA A 170 21.44 -2.32 2.29
C ALA A 170 22.39 -1.85 3.40
N THR A 171 22.18 -2.24 4.65
CA THR A 171 23.05 -1.84 5.79
C THR A 171 24.47 -2.39 5.71
N LYS A 172 24.74 -3.38 4.84
CA LYS A 172 26.10 -3.85 4.56
C LYS A 172 26.78 -3.08 3.45
N MET A 173 26.01 -2.53 2.52
CA MET A 173 26.52 -1.77 1.38
C MET A 173 26.75 -0.31 1.74
N ASP A 174 25.93 0.20 2.65
CA ASP A 174 25.92 1.61 3.08
C ASP A 174 25.71 1.64 4.61
N PRO A 175 26.78 1.45 5.41
CA PRO A 175 26.73 1.33 6.87
C PRO A 175 26.48 2.67 7.59
#